data_0b7ef43c14ed6f7966fdca7445847389
#
_entry.id   0b7ef43c14ed6f7966fdca7445847389
#
_cell.length_a   1.000
_cell.length_b   1.000
_cell.length_c   1.000
_cell.angle_alpha   90.00
_cell.angle_beta   90.00
_cell.angle_gamma   90.00
#
_symmetry.space_group_name_H-M   'P 1'
#
loop_
_entity.id
_entity.type
_entity.pdbx_description
1 polymer ?
#
loop_
_entity_poly.entity_id
_entity_poly.type
_entity_poly.pdbx_seq_one_letter_code
_entity_poly.pdbx_strand_id
1 'polypeptide(L)'
;MTPWNWVQRWPAYRQATGKDRLGLGAAAKSAKTQRITPRTKTADKVVKSVCPYCAVGCGQNVYVAKDKVVQIEGDPDSPVSRGRLCPKGSASLQLTTGDARQYDVLYRRPHGTEWERLDLDTAMDMIADRVIKARSDGWQWEHHGHRTRRTMGFASLGGATLDNEENYLLKKLFTALGAIQIENQARIXHSSTVPGLGTSFGRGGATTFLQDLQNSDCIVIEGSNMAEAHPVGFQWVMEAKARGAKIIHIDPRFSRTSAMADMFVPVRAGADIAFVGGLVNYVLTHEKYFHEYVLNYTNASVILSE
;
A
#
# COMPACT_ATOMS: atom_id res chain seq x y z
N MET A 1 46.72 -14.66 38.89
CA MET A 1 45.31 -14.18 38.98
C MET A 1 44.58 -15.09 39.97
N THR A 2 43.88 -14.48 40.91
CA THR A 2 43.11 -15.27 41.87
C THR A 2 41.88 -15.86 41.20
N PRO A 3 41.38 -17.01 41.66
CA PRO A 3 40.16 -17.59 41.15
C PRO A 3 38.98 -16.61 41.20
N TRP A 4 38.96 -15.68 42.13
CA TRP A 4 37.91 -14.69 42.29
C TRP A 4 37.87 -13.70 41.12
N ASN A 5 39.02 -13.35 40.57
CA ASN A 5 39.09 -12.45 39.42
C ASN A 5 38.41 -13.06 38.17
N TRP A 6 38.51 -14.39 38.02
CA TRP A 6 37.87 -15.08 36.91
C TRP A 6 36.35 -15.03 37.05
N VAL A 7 35.83 -15.28 38.27
CA VAL A 7 34.39 -15.23 38.54
C VAL A 7 33.83 -13.85 38.24
N GLN A 8 34.54 -12.79 38.62
CA GLN A 8 34.07 -11.40 38.41
C GLN A 8 33.99 -11.05 36.94
N ARG A 9 34.70 -11.74 36.07
CA ARG A 9 34.66 -11.52 34.61
C ARG A 9 33.55 -12.33 33.93
N TRP A 10 32.99 -13.28 34.64
CA TRP A 10 31.95 -14.17 34.09
C TRP A 10 30.69 -13.36 33.76
N PRO A 11 30.15 -13.51 32.53
CA PRO A 11 28.98 -12.71 32.13
C PRO A 11 27.78 -12.85 33.07
N ALA A 12 27.44 -14.06 33.48
CA ALA A 12 26.33 -14.29 34.40
C ALA A 12 26.53 -13.58 35.74
N TYR A 13 27.76 -13.61 36.29
CA TYR A 13 28.06 -12.90 37.53
C TYR A 13 27.87 -11.39 37.36
N ARG A 14 28.37 -10.86 36.25
CA ARG A 14 28.23 -9.41 35.95
C ARG A 14 26.77 -8.98 35.81
N GLN A 15 25.94 -9.82 35.18
CA GLN A 15 24.52 -9.55 35.07
C GLN A 15 23.84 -9.61 36.44
N ALA A 16 24.14 -10.66 37.21
CA ALA A 16 23.53 -10.87 38.53
C ALA A 16 23.91 -9.74 39.53
N THR A 17 25.12 -9.22 39.41
CA THR A 17 25.62 -8.14 40.32
C THR A 17 25.28 -6.75 39.78
N GLY A 18 24.54 -6.64 38.67
CA GLY A 18 24.15 -5.36 38.12
C GLY A 18 25.23 -4.62 37.35
N LYS A 19 26.40 -5.21 37.17
CA LYS A 19 27.51 -4.57 36.44
C LYS A 19 27.32 -4.61 34.92
N ASP A 20 26.41 -5.43 34.43
CA ASP A 20 26.08 -5.55 32.99
C ASP A 20 24.65 -6.05 32.84
N ARG A 21 23.69 -5.26 33.34
CA ARG A 21 22.26 -5.65 33.38
C ARG A 21 21.68 -5.99 32.00
N LEU A 22 22.16 -5.33 30.95
CA LEU A 22 21.67 -5.52 29.62
C LEU A 22 22.43 -6.59 28.83
N GLY A 23 23.41 -7.25 29.46
CA GLY A 23 24.17 -8.30 28.80
C GLY A 23 25.02 -7.80 27.64
N LEU A 24 25.51 -6.56 27.71
CA LEU A 24 26.25 -5.93 26.61
C LEU A 24 27.76 -6.27 26.60
N GLY A 25 28.18 -7.19 27.48
CA GLY A 25 29.58 -7.61 27.54
C GLY A 25 30.01 -8.53 26.39
N ALA A 26 31.16 -9.13 26.51
CA ALA A 26 31.77 -9.96 25.46
C ALA A 26 30.90 -11.14 25.05
N ALA A 27 30.03 -11.62 25.94
CA ALA A 27 29.14 -12.73 25.62
C ALA A 27 28.06 -12.31 24.63
N ALA A 28 27.68 -11.01 24.59
CA ALA A 28 26.67 -10.49 23.72
C ALA A 28 27.24 -9.90 22.42
N LYS A 29 28.54 -9.63 22.39
CA LYS A 29 29.19 -8.98 21.25
C LYS A 29 30.45 -9.77 20.86
N SER A 30 30.41 -10.33 19.66
CA SER A 30 31.58 -11.00 19.10
C SER A 30 32.63 -9.96 18.68
N ALA A 31 33.84 -10.40 18.43
CA ALA A 31 34.91 -9.53 17.91
C ALA A 31 34.49 -8.96 16.53
N LYS A 32 33.76 -9.73 15.77
CA LYS A 32 33.23 -9.25 14.47
C LYS A 32 32.21 -8.12 14.67
N THR A 33 31.28 -8.32 15.60
CA THR A 33 30.26 -7.30 15.90
C THR A 33 30.89 -5.98 16.32
N GLN A 34 31.99 -6.05 17.11
CA GLN A 34 32.67 -4.85 17.58
C GLN A 34 33.34 -4.05 16.46
N ARG A 35 33.69 -4.72 15.36
CA ARG A 35 34.37 -4.08 14.22
C ARG A 35 33.43 -3.60 13.14
N ILE A 36 32.19 -4.10 13.12
CA ILE A 36 31.19 -3.72 12.09
C ILE A 36 30.58 -2.37 12.47
N THR A 37 30.51 -1.49 11.48
CA THR A 37 29.76 -0.24 11.59
C THR A 37 28.45 -0.40 10.81
N PRO A 38 27.30 -0.13 11.44
CA PRO A 38 26.02 -0.22 10.73
C PRO A 38 25.98 0.70 9.50
N ARG A 39 25.37 0.24 8.43
CA ARG A 39 25.29 1.03 7.20
C ARG A 39 24.56 2.35 7.41
N THR A 40 23.64 2.40 8.36
CA THR A 40 22.93 3.65 8.71
C THR A 40 23.89 4.71 9.27
N LYS A 41 25.02 4.30 9.85
CA LYS A 41 26.02 5.23 10.39
C LYS A 41 27.09 5.62 9.37
N THR A 42 27.17 4.88 8.26
CA THR A 42 28.16 5.22 7.20
C THR A 42 27.54 6.08 6.11
N ALA A 43 26.23 6.35 6.18
CA ALA A 43 25.54 7.19 5.21
C ALA A 43 25.95 8.66 5.40
N ASP A 44 26.09 9.33 4.27
CA ASP A 44 26.37 10.77 4.28
C ASP A 44 25.09 11.61 4.06
N LYS A 45 23.96 10.92 3.76
CA LYS A 45 22.68 11.57 3.49
C LYS A 45 21.54 10.62 3.82
N VAL A 46 20.46 11.14 4.40
CA VAL A 46 19.23 10.38 4.66
C VAL A 46 18.06 11.12 3.98
N VAL A 47 17.29 10.39 3.19
CA VAL A 47 16.16 10.96 2.43
C VAL A 47 14.89 10.24 2.86
N LYS A 48 13.82 10.99 3.08
CA LYS A 48 12.50 10.42 3.40
C LYS A 48 11.86 9.88 2.12
N SER A 49 11.17 8.74 2.25
CA SER A 49 10.47 8.13 1.13
C SER A 49 9.28 7.33 1.65
N VAL A 50 8.56 6.70 0.74
CA VAL A 50 7.39 5.87 1.06
C VAL A 50 7.63 4.48 0.47
N CYS A 51 7.24 3.45 1.23
CA CYS A 51 7.37 2.05 0.80
C CYS A 51 6.63 1.82 -0.51
N PRO A 52 7.26 1.17 -1.51
CA PRO A 52 6.65 1.01 -2.84
C PRO A 52 5.66 -0.14 -2.96
N TYR A 53 5.39 -0.90 -1.88
CA TYR A 53 4.64 -2.15 -2.02
C TYR A 53 3.14 -2.01 -1.93
N CYS A 54 2.60 -1.64 -0.79
CA CYS A 54 1.15 -1.62 -0.63
C CYS A 54 0.63 -0.26 -0.17
N ALA A 55 -0.69 -0.10 -0.20
CA ALA A 55 -1.33 1.19 0.07
C ALA A 55 -1.28 1.64 1.53
N VAL A 56 -0.67 0.86 2.43
CA VAL A 56 -0.44 1.33 3.79
C VAL A 56 0.42 2.59 3.78
N GLY A 57 1.39 2.66 2.84
CA GLY A 57 2.21 3.86 2.69
C GLY A 57 3.20 4.05 3.84
N CYS A 58 3.86 2.97 4.27
CA CYS A 58 4.84 3.05 5.35
C CYS A 58 5.96 4.02 5.02
N GLY A 59 6.29 4.93 5.94
CA GLY A 59 7.40 5.85 5.77
C GLY A 59 8.74 5.14 5.85
N GLN A 60 9.68 5.58 5.04
CA GLN A 60 11.02 5.00 4.96
C GLN A 60 12.09 6.08 5.04
N ASN A 61 13.18 5.76 5.73
CA ASN A 61 14.42 6.52 5.70
C ASN A 61 15.37 5.79 4.74
N VAL A 62 15.76 6.47 3.68
CA VAL A 62 16.67 5.95 2.66
C VAL A 62 18.07 6.51 2.94
N TYR A 63 18.98 5.63 3.27
CA TYR A 63 20.37 5.99 3.63
C TYR A 63 21.24 5.89 2.39
N VAL A 64 21.91 7.00 2.06
CA VAL A 64 22.74 7.13 0.87
C VAL A 64 24.17 7.39 1.28
N ALA A 65 25.11 6.73 0.62
CA ALA A 65 26.54 6.97 0.80
C ALA A 65 27.20 6.99 -0.58
N LYS A 66 27.94 8.05 -0.88
CA LYS A 66 28.62 8.22 -2.17
C LYS A 66 27.66 8.01 -3.35
N ASP A 67 26.49 8.63 -3.23
CA ASP A 67 25.41 8.61 -4.23
C ASP A 67 24.82 7.22 -4.50
N LYS A 68 25.02 6.27 -3.58
CA LYS A 68 24.39 4.95 -3.68
C LYS A 68 23.53 4.68 -2.47
N VAL A 69 22.37 4.09 -2.67
CA VAL A 69 21.50 3.66 -1.58
C VAL A 69 22.18 2.48 -0.89
N VAL A 70 22.45 2.63 0.40
CA VAL A 70 23.15 1.59 1.17
C VAL A 70 22.27 0.88 2.18
N GLN A 71 21.15 1.52 2.59
CA GLN A 71 20.22 0.91 3.54
C GLN A 71 18.87 1.64 3.46
N ILE A 72 17.78 0.91 3.74
CA ILE A 72 16.43 1.48 3.88
C ILE A 72 15.86 0.94 5.18
N GLU A 73 15.37 1.83 6.04
CA GLU A 73 14.77 1.50 7.34
C GLU A 73 13.42 2.20 7.45
N GLY A 74 12.61 1.77 8.41
CA GLY A 74 11.34 2.44 8.68
C GLY A 74 11.57 3.83 9.29
N ASP A 75 10.71 4.77 8.92
CA ASP A 75 10.78 6.14 9.42
C ASP A 75 9.98 6.26 10.72
N PRO A 76 10.65 6.48 11.87
CA PRO A 76 9.92 6.63 13.14
C PRO A 76 8.98 7.83 13.19
N ASP A 77 9.22 8.83 12.34
CA ASP A 77 8.38 10.03 12.31
C ASP A 77 7.11 9.84 11.49
N SER A 78 7.00 8.71 10.78
CA SER A 78 5.79 8.42 9.97
C SER A 78 4.60 8.20 10.90
N PRO A 79 3.51 8.98 10.76
CA PRO A 79 2.33 8.76 11.61
C PRO A 79 1.60 7.47 11.27
N VAL A 80 1.81 6.93 10.07
CA VAL A 80 1.15 5.70 9.63
C VAL A 80 1.87 4.46 10.16
N SER A 81 3.19 4.40 9.99
CA SER A 81 3.96 3.19 10.28
C SER A 81 4.77 3.25 11.58
N ARG A 82 5.08 4.45 12.06
CA ARG A 82 5.81 4.66 13.33
C ARG A 82 7.11 3.84 13.37
N GLY A 83 7.86 3.85 12.26
CA GLY A 83 9.14 3.17 12.15
C GLY A 83 9.05 1.70 11.79
N ARG A 84 7.85 1.16 11.64
CA ARG A 84 7.68 -0.26 11.35
C ARG A 84 7.69 -0.53 9.84
N LEU A 85 8.31 -1.65 9.46
CA LEU A 85 8.25 -2.19 8.10
C LEU A 85 7.96 -3.68 8.20
N CYS A 86 7.12 -4.18 7.30
CA CYS A 86 6.91 -5.61 7.16
C CYS A 86 8.07 -6.22 6.35
N PRO A 87 8.14 -7.54 6.20
CA PRO A 87 9.25 -8.15 5.43
C PRO A 87 9.40 -7.59 4.02
N LYS A 88 8.28 -7.26 3.34
CA LYS A 88 8.35 -6.66 2.00
C LYS A 88 9.02 -5.28 2.06
N GLY A 89 8.55 -4.42 2.96
CA GLY A 89 9.13 -3.07 3.12
C GLY A 89 10.58 -3.09 3.53
N SER A 90 10.96 -4.08 4.35
CA SER A 90 12.36 -4.25 4.77
C SER A 90 13.26 -4.67 3.60
N ALA A 91 12.69 -5.23 2.53
CA ALA A 91 13.42 -5.64 1.35
C ALA A 91 13.44 -4.57 0.26
N SER A 92 13.05 -3.34 0.57
CA SER A 92 12.99 -2.26 -0.42
C SER A 92 14.35 -1.96 -1.05
N LEU A 93 15.44 -2.12 -0.29
CA LEU A 93 16.79 -1.93 -0.84
C LEU A 93 17.04 -2.91 -1.98
N GLN A 94 16.72 -4.18 -1.77
CA GLN A 94 16.92 -5.21 -2.79
C GLN A 94 16.04 -4.97 -4.02
N LEU A 95 14.82 -4.49 -3.80
CA LEU A 95 13.94 -4.13 -4.91
C LEU A 95 14.54 -2.98 -5.74
N THR A 96 15.10 -1.99 -5.04
CA THR A 96 15.61 -0.77 -5.69
C THR A 96 16.92 -1.01 -6.43
N THR A 97 17.82 -1.81 -5.86
CA THR A 97 19.20 -1.97 -6.35
C THR A 97 19.54 -3.38 -6.82
N GLY A 98 18.57 -4.29 -6.81
CA GLY A 98 18.84 -5.70 -7.10
C GLY A 98 19.13 -5.98 -8.56
N ASP A 99 19.84 -7.08 -8.81
CA ASP A 99 20.24 -7.48 -10.16
C ASP A 99 19.06 -7.86 -11.06
N ALA A 100 17.92 -8.20 -10.46
CA ALA A 100 16.72 -8.55 -11.22
C ALA A 100 15.96 -7.31 -11.74
N ARG A 101 16.36 -6.11 -11.30
CA ARG A 101 15.72 -4.88 -11.75
C ARG A 101 16.05 -4.61 -13.22
N GLN A 102 15.01 -4.26 -13.99
CA GLN A 102 15.17 -3.96 -15.41
C GLN A 102 15.58 -2.50 -15.58
N TYR A 103 16.78 -2.27 -16.10
CA TYR A 103 17.31 -0.92 -16.31
C TYR A 103 17.27 -0.46 -17.76
N ASP A 104 17.13 -1.40 -18.71
CA ASP A 104 17.16 -1.11 -20.14
C ASP A 104 15.76 -1.19 -20.72
N VAL A 105 15.53 -0.44 -21.79
CA VAL A 105 14.32 -0.61 -22.60
C VAL A 105 14.50 -1.82 -23.48
N LEU A 106 13.55 -2.75 -23.43
CA LEU A 106 13.58 -3.95 -24.27
C LEU A 106 12.56 -3.78 -25.39
N TYR A 107 13.01 -4.03 -26.61
CA TYR A 107 12.18 -3.93 -27.80
C TYR A 107 12.24 -5.23 -28.58
N ARG A 108 11.10 -5.67 -29.08
CA ARG A 108 11.03 -6.84 -29.97
C ARG A 108 10.35 -6.40 -31.26
N ARG A 109 11.05 -6.63 -32.38
CA ARG A 109 10.53 -6.25 -33.69
C ARG A 109 9.26 -7.04 -34.02
N PRO A 110 8.37 -6.48 -34.84
CA PRO A 110 7.17 -7.22 -35.27
C PRO A 110 7.57 -8.58 -35.85
N HIS A 111 6.88 -9.63 -35.39
CA HIS A 111 7.13 -11.03 -35.76
C HIS A 111 8.51 -11.56 -35.32
N GLY A 112 9.27 -10.78 -34.56
CA GLY A 112 10.57 -11.20 -34.04
C GLY A 112 10.45 -12.14 -32.87
N THR A 113 11.49 -12.93 -32.62
CA THR A 113 11.56 -13.85 -31.48
C THR A 113 12.55 -13.40 -30.41
N GLU A 114 13.36 -12.39 -30.72
CA GLU A 114 14.43 -11.93 -29.82
C GLU A 114 14.11 -10.54 -29.28
N TRP A 115 14.55 -10.29 -28.03
CA TRP A 115 14.50 -8.99 -27.44
C TRP A 115 15.83 -8.27 -27.61
N GLU A 116 15.78 -7.02 -28.03
CA GLU A 116 16.96 -6.18 -28.17
C GLU A 116 16.88 -5.01 -27.20
N ARG A 117 18.04 -4.56 -26.72
CA ARG A 117 18.12 -3.44 -25.79
C ARG A 117 18.24 -2.15 -26.60
N LEU A 118 17.46 -1.16 -26.19
CA LEU A 118 17.51 0.17 -26.77
C LEU A 118 17.98 1.16 -25.71
N ASP A 119 18.71 2.17 -26.15
CA ASP A 119 18.96 3.33 -25.29
C ASP A 119 17.65 4.11 -25.11
N LEU A 120 17.59 4.90 -24.05
CA LEU A 120 16.35 5.58 -23.69
C LEU A 120 15.89 6.58 -24.76
N ASP A 121 16.83 7.35 -25.32
CA ASP A 121 16.48 8.39 -26.32
C ASP A 121 15.88 7.75 -27.56
N THR A 122 16.52 6.69 -28.07
CA THR A 122 15.99 5.96 -29.23
C THR A 122 14.60 5.41 -28.93
N ALA A 123 14.42 4.82 -27.73
CA ALA A 123 13.13 4.25 -27.35
C ALA A 123 12.06 5.35 -27.27
N MET A 124 12.40 6.49 -26.70
CA MET A 124 11.43 7.60 -26.57
C MET A 124 11.04 8.17 -27.93
N ASP A 125 11.99 8.29 -28.87
CA ASP A 125 11.66 8.74 -30.23
C ASP A 125 10.71 7.78 -30.92
N MET A 126 10.95 6.46 -30.78
CA MET A 126 10.08 5.44 -31.37
C MET A 126 8.68 5.48 -30.77
N ILE A 127 8.58 5.71 -29.45
CA ILE A 127 7.29 5.85 -28.75
C ILE A 127 6.58 7.11 -29.23
N ALA A 128 7.29 8.24 -29.31
CA ALA A 128 6.72 9.50 -29.74
C ALA A 128 6.13 9.41 -31.15
N ASP A 129 6.88 8.77 -32.07
CA ASP A 129 6.39 8.57 -33.44
C ASP A 129 5.09 7.79 -33.47
N ARG A 130 5.00 6.73 -32.68
CA ARG A 130 3.77 5.92 -32.59
C ARG A 130 2.61 6.68 -31.97
N VAL A 131 2.89 7.47 -30.94
CA VAL A 131 1.86 8.28 -30.29
C VAL A 131 1.33 9.35 -31.25
N ILE A 132 2.24 10.03 -31.98
CA ILE A 132 1.86 11.05 -32.97
C ILE A 132 0.98 10.42 -34.04
N LYS A 133 1.40 9.27 -34.58
CA LYS A 133 0.65 8.58 -35.62
C LYS A 133 -0.73 8.12 -35.10
N ALA A 134 -0.75 7.44 -33.94
CA ALA A 134 -2.00 6.95 -33.38
C ALA A 134 -2.95 8.09 -33.06
N ARG A 135 -2.42 9.22 -32.56
CA ARG A 135 -3.22 10.41 -32.29
C ARG A 135 -3.85 10.93 -33.56
N SER A 136 -3.07 11.07 -34.61
CA SER A 136 -3.53 11.59 -35.92
C SER A 136 -4.58 10.67 -36.54
N ASP A 137 -4.28 9.36 -36.58
CA ASP A 137 -5.18 8.38 -37.19
C ASP A 137 -6.51 8.25 -36.43
N GLY A 138 -6.48 8.42 -35.10
CA GLY A 138 -7.65 8.27 -34.25
C GLY A 138 -8.36 9.57 -33.89
N TRP A 139 -7.96 10.70 -34.51
CA TRP A 139 -8.50 11.98 -34.11
C TRP A 139 -9.93 12.17 -34.58
N GLN A 140 -10.79 12.65 -33.69
CA GLN A 140 -12.21 12.96 -33.94
C GLN A 140 -12.49 14.42 -33.61
N TRP A 141 -12.81 15.20 -34.62
CA TRP A 141 -13.24 16.57 -34.41
C TRP A 141 -14.64 16.65 -33.86
N GLU A 142 -15.52 15.75 -34.34
CA GLU A 142 -16.94 15.68 -33.96
C GLU A 142 -17.37 14.23 -33.78
N HIS A 143 -18.40 14.04 -32.99
CA HIS A 143 -19.02 12.72 -32.79
C HIS A 143 -20.51 12.94 -32.53
N HIS A 144 -21.35 12.33 -33.36
CA HIS A 144 -22.82 12.49 -33.30
C HIS A 144 -23.26 13.97 -33.28
N GLY A 145 -22.61 14.80 -34.10
CA GLY A 145 -22.96 16.22 -34.23
C GLY A 145 -22.42 17.12 -33.12
N HIS A 146 -21.66 16.57 -32.20
CA HIS A 146 -21.07 17.34 -31.10
C HIS A 146 -19.54 17.46 -31.26
N ARG A 147 -19.04 18.65 -31.00
CA ARG A 147 -17.57 18.89 -31.06
C ARG A 147 -16.89 18.13 -29.93
N THR A 148 -15.94 17.27 -30.28
CA THR A 148 -15.23 16.43 -29.31
C THR A 148 -13.73 16.73 -29.17
N ARG A 149 -13.03 16.97 -30.30
CA ARG A 149 -11.59 17.28 -30.31
C ARG A 149 -10.77 16.29 -29.47
N ARG A 150 -10.90 15.00 -29.78
CA ARG A 150 -10.28 13.93 -29.00
C ARG A 150 -9.60 12.90 -29.91
N THR A 151 -8.77 12.08 -29.32
CA THR A 151 -8.25 10.92 -30.05
C THR A 151 -8.73 9.62 -29.43
N MET A 152 -9.07 8.67 -30.29
CA MET A 152 -9.42 7.31 -29.90
C MET A 152 -8.24 6.35 -30.17
N GLY A 153 -7.07 6.88 -30.55
CA GLY A 153 -5.95 6.08 -31.04
C GLY A 153 -5.12 5.38 -29.97
N PHE A 154 -5.22 5.84 -28.72
CA PHE A 154 -4.46 5.23 -27.62
C PHE A 154 -5.12 5.50 -26.27
N ALA A 155 -4.68 4.74 -25.27
CA ALA A 155 -5.25 4.80 -23.92
C ALA A 155 -4.16 4.60 -22.87
N SER A 156 -4.46 5.00 -21.64
CA SER A 156 -3.59 4.75 -20.48
C SER A 156 -4.31 3.83 -19.51
N LEU A 157 -3.63 2.80 -19.03
CA LEU A 157 -4.18 1.87 -18.04
C LEU A 157 -3.67 2.14 -16.62
N GLY A 158 -2.80 3.13 -16.44
CA GLY A 158 -2.31 3.53 -15.13
C GLY A 158 -1.48 2.46 -14.46
N GLY A 159 -1.39 2.56 -13.15
CA GLY A 159 -0.64 1.61 -12.34
C GLY A 159 -1.10 1.61 -10.89
N ALA A 160 -0.86 0.50 -10.18
CA ALA A 160 -1.32 0.30 -8.82
C ALA A 160 -0.45 1.01 -7.78
N THR A 161 0.81 1.26 -8.10
CA THR A 161 1.79 1.75 -7.13
C THR A 161 2.30 3.15 -7.46
N LEU A 162 1.57 3.87 -8.31
CA LEU A 162 1.89 5.26 -8.64
C LEU A 162 1.46 6.18 -7.49
N ASP A 163 2.28 7.18 -7.20
CA ASP A 163 1.91 8.18 -6.20
C ASP A 163 1.01 9.25 -6.83
N ASN A 164 0.56 10.20 -6.01
CA ASN A 164 -0.39 11.22 -6.45
C ASN A 164 0.17 12.10 -7.55
N GLU A 165 1.44 12.46 -7.45
CA GLU A 165 2.11 13.31 -8.43
C GLU A 165 2.23 12.61 -9.79
N GLU A 166 2.57 11.33 -9.78
CA GLU A 166 2.64 10.52 -11.01
C GLU A 166 1.28 10.39 -11.67
N ASN A 167 0.23 10.12 -10.88
CA ASN A 167 -1.13 10.04 -11.41
C ASN A 167 -1.56 11.37 -12.03
N TYR A 168 -1.24 12.50 -11.38
CA TYR A 168 -1.54 13.83 -11.92
C TYR A 168 -0.82 14.07 -13.24
N LEU A 169 0.48 13.74 -13.32
CA LEU A 169 1.26 13.94 -14.54
C LEU A 169 0.72 13.10 -15.69
N LEU A 170 0.36 11.84 -15.44
CA LEU A 170 -0.24 10.97 -16.46
C LEU A 170 -1.57 11.57 -16.96
N LYS A 171 -2.43 11.96 -16.04
CA LYS A 171 -3.71 12.56 -16.42
C LYS A 171 -3.50 13.82 -17.25
N LYS A 172 -2.59 14.67 -16.82
CA LYS A 172 -2.27 15.93 -17.52
C LYS A 172 -1.74 15.66 -18.94
N LEU A 173 -0.78 14.75 -19.07
CA LEU A 173 -0.18 14.40 -20.35
C LEU A 173 -1.20 13.85 -21.33
N PHE A 174 -1.94 12.81 -20.91
CA PHE A 174 -2.91 12.15 -21.81
C PHE A 174 -4.05 13.10 -22.17
N THR A 175 -4.50 13.93 -21.23
CA THR A 175 -5.54 14.93 -21.53
C THR A 175 -5.02 15.95 -22.55
N ALA A 176 -3.79 16.43 -22.38
CA ALA A 176 -3.19 17.38 -23.31
C ALA A 176 -3.04 16.78 -24.71
N LEU A 177 -2.82 15.48 -24.81
CA LEU A 177 -2.75 14.78 -26.09
C LEU A 177 -4.14 14.51 -26.70
N GLY A 178 -5.21 14.78 -25.95
CA GLY A 178 -6.59 14.59 -26.43
C GLY A 178 -7.12 13.18 -26.20
N ALA A 179 -6.42 12.35 -25.42
CA ALA A 179 -6.92 11.00 -25.09
C ALA A 179 -7.99 11.09 -24.02
N ILE A 180 -9.02 10.27 -24.14
CA ILE A 180 -10.11 10.22 -23.15
C ILE A 180 -10.11 8.91 -22.35
N GLN A 181 -9.47 7.87 -22.86
CA GLN A 181 -9.36 6.59 -22.16
C GLN A 181 -8.16 6.64 -21.22
N ILE A 182 -8.37 7.24 -20.06
CA ILE A 182 -7.34 7.36 -19.03
C ILE A 182 -7.88 6.63 -17.82
N GLU A 183 -7.37 5.43 -17.59
CA GLU A 183 -7.87 4.54 -16.54
C GLU A 183 -6.78 4.24 -15.52
N ASN A 184 -7.20 3.68 -14.41
CA ASN A 184 -6.29 3.24 -13.35
C ASN A 184 -6.78 1.88 -12.87
N GLN A 185 -5.88 1.06 -12.34
CA GLN A 185 -6.24 -0.27 -11.87
C GLN A 185 -7.31 -0.22 -10.78
N ALA A 186 -7.34 0.84 -9.97
CA ALA A 186 -8.35 0.97 -8.92
C ALA A 186 -9.75 1.01 -9.51
N ARG A 187 -9.93 1.71 -10.65
CA ARG A 187 -11.20 1.74 -11.35
C ARG A 187 -11.51 0.41 -12.05
N ILE A 188 -10.54 -0.27 -12.58
CA ILE A 188 -10.70 -1.54 -13.31
C ILE A 188 -10.85 -2.75 -12.38
N UNK A 189 -10.04 -2.73 -11.61
CA UNK A 189 -9.93 -3.82 -10.80
C UNK A 189 -10.71 -3.79 -9.58
N HIS A 190 -10.71 -2.83 -9.08
CA HIS A 190 -11.50 -2.51 -7.88
C HIS A 190 -12.78 -1.75 -8.28
N SER A 191 -13.29 -2.02 -9.45
CA SER A 191 -14.31 -1.15 -10.07
C SER A 191 -15.51 -0.88 -9.18
N SER A 192 -15.96 -1.87 -8.41
CA SER A 192 -17.13 -1.71 -7.54
C SER A 192 -16.90 -0.70 -6.42
N THR A 193 -15.66 -0.50 -5.99
CA THR A 193 -15.33 0.48 -4.94
C THR A 193 -15.61 1.90 -5.41
N VAL A 194 -15.22 2.23 -6.66
CA VAL A 194 -15.41 3.59 -7.18
C VAL A 194 -16.89 3.94 -7.31
N PRO A 195 -17.74 3.18 -8.01
CA PRO A 195 -19.17 3.53 -8.06
C PRO A 195 -19.88 3.30 -6.72
N GLY A 196 -19.53 2.26 -5.97
CA GLY A 196 -20.17 1.99 -4.67
C GLY A 196 -19.97 3.11 -3.68
N LEU A 197 -18.71 3.50 -3.47
CA LEU A 197 -18.41 4.59 -2.54
C LEU A 197 -18.75 5.96 -3.16
N GLY A 198 -18.53 6.12 -4.47
CA GLY A 198 -18.81 7.38 -5.15
C GLY A 198 -20.26 7.79 -5.11
N THR A 199 -21.18 6.84 -5.35
CA THR A 199 -22.62 7.12 -5.31
C THR A 199 -23.14 7.28 -3.88
N SER A 200 -22.46 6.65 -2.91
CA SER A 200 -22.89 6.71 -1.50
C SER A 200 -22.29 7.92 -0.76
N PHE A 201 -21.02 8.23 -0.99
CA PHE A 201 -20.30 9.25 -0.23
C PHE A 201 -19.74 10.38 -1.10
N GLY A 202 -19.94 10.33 -2.41
CA GLY A 202 -19.42 11.33 -3.33
C GLY A 202 -17.96 11.15 -3.69
N ARG A 203 -17.31 10.09 -3.22
CA ARG A 203 -15.90 9.85 -3.42
C ARG A 203 -15.62 8.34 -3.51
N GLY A 204 -14.87 7.92 -4.51
CA GLY A 204 -14.57 6.51 -4.76
C GLY A 204 -13.29 6.03 -4.11
N GLY A 205 -13.09 6.35 -2.86
CA GLY A 205 -11.90 5.95 -2.11
C GLY A 205 -12.20 5.84 -0.63
N ALA A 206 -11.20 5.46 0.16
CA ALA A 206 -11.33 5.35 1.61
C ALA A 206 -11.86 6.66 2.21
N THR A 207 -12.79 6.56 3.13
CA THR A 207 -13.44 7.73 3.73
C THR A 207 -12.74 8.23 4.99
N THR A 208 -11.80 7.44 5.53
CA THR A 208 -11.01 7.84 6.68
C THR A 208 -9.57 7.33 6.50
N PHE A 209 -8.72 7.54 7.49
CA PHE A 209 -7.33 7.10 7.43
C PHE A 209 -7.08 5.94 8.40
N LEU A 210 -6.01 5.19 8.13
CA LEU A 210 -5.75 3.93 8.85
C LEU A 210 -5.64 4.10 10.36
N GLN A 211 -5.00 5.18 10.80
CA GLN A 211 -4.79 5.40 12.24
C GLN A 211 -6.09 5.50 13.01
N ASP A 212 -7.16 5.91 12.35
CA ASP A 212 -8.46 6.09 13.02
C ASP A 212 -9.10 4.75 13.39
N LEU A 213 -8.64 3.65 12.78
CA LEU A 213 -9.13 2.32 13.13
C LEU A 213 -8.95 2.03 14.63
N GLN A 214 -7.90 2.57 15.25
CA GLN A 214 -7.66 2.34 16.68
C GLN A 214 -8.81 2.85 17.56
N ASN A 215 -9.61 3.78 17.04
CA ASN A 215 -10.72 4.38 17.80
C ASN A 215 -12.04 3.63 17.62
N SER A 216 -12.07 2.60 16.78
CA SER A 216 -13.29 1.83 16.51
C SER A 216 -13.59 0.85 17.65
N ASP A 217 -14.86 0.64 17.94
CA ASP A 217 -15.30 -0.37 18.90
C ASP A 217 -15.62 -1.70 18.22
N CYS A 218 -15.85 -1.67 16.90
CA CYS A 218 -16.09 -2.87 16.10
C CYS A 218 -15.48 -2.66 14.73
N ILE A 219 -14.68 -3.63 14.28
CA ILE A 219 -14.04 -3.57 12.96
C ILE A 219 -14.45 -4.82 12.19
N VAL A 220 -15.07 -4.60 11.04
CA VAL A 220 -15.43 -5.67 10.11
C VAL A 220 -14.42 -5.69 8.97
N ILE A 221 -13.77 -6.82 8.77
CA ILE A 221 -12.82 -7.03 7.67
C ILE A 221 -13.47 -8.04 6.73
N GLU A 222 -13.77 -7.60 5.52
CA GLU A 222 -14.49 -8.44 4.56
C GLU A 222 -13.65 -8.64 3.31
N GLY A 223 -13.38 -9.91 2.98
CA GLY A 223 -12.66 -10.28 1.78
C GLY A 223 -11.19 -9.84 1.75
N SER A 224 -10.60 -9.58 2.91
CA SER A 224 -9.23 -9.08 2.97
C SER A 224 -8.41 -9.86 3.98
N ASN A 225 -7.25 -10.34 3.56
CA ASN A 225 -6.27 -10.92 4.48
C ASN A 225 -5.32 -9.81 4.94
N MET A 226 -5.87 -8.82 5.64
CA MET A 226 -5.16 -7.60 6.02
C MET A 226 -3.92 -7.87 6.87
N ALA A 227 -3.99 -8.87 7.76
CA ALA A 227 -2.84 -9.18 8.64
C ALA A 227 -1.60 -9.59 7.85
N GLU A 228 -1.76 -10.21 6.68
CA GLU A 228 -0.62 -10.65 5.87
C GLU A 228 -0.33 -9.67 4.71
N ALA A 229 -1.36 -9.14 4.08
CA ALA A 229 -1.19 -8.26 2.92
C ALA A 229 -0.79 -6.83 3.33
N HIS A 230 -1.27 -6.38 4.50
CA HIS A 230 -1.04 -5.02 4.99
C HIS A 230 -0.62 -5.04 6.46
N PRO A 231 0.50 -5.74 6.80
CA PRO A 231 0.79 -6.01 8.22
C PRO A 231 0.99 -4.76 9.08
N VAL A 232 1.63 -3.74 8.52
CA VAL A 232 1.87 -2.52 9.30
C VAL A 232 0.57 -1.74 9.51
N GLY A 233 -0.34 -1.77 8.54
CA GLY A 233 -1.69 -1.20 8.73
C GLY A 233 -2.49 -1.96 9.78
N PHE A 234 -2.28 -3.27 9.86
CA PHE A 234 -2.99 -4.12 10.81
C PHE A 234 -2.67 -3.78 12.28
N GLN A 235 -1.56 -3.06 12.52
CA GLN A 235 -1.24 -2.60 13.89
C GLN A 235 -2.40 -1.80 14.50
N TRP A 236 -3.07 -1.00 13.66
CA TRP A 236 -4.16 -0.14 14.14
C TRP A 236 -5.40 -0.96 14.53
N VAL A 237 -5.64 -2.07 13.82
CA VAL A 237 -6.69 -3.04 14.17
C VAL A 237 -6.36 -3.68 15.52
N MET A 238 -5.08 -4.06 15.70
CA MET A 238 -4.66 -4.71 16.95
C MET A 238 -4.69 -3.76 18.13
N GLU A 239 -4.45 -2.46 17.91
CA GLU A 239 -4.58 -1.47 18.99
C GLU A 239 -6.05 -1.31 19.41
N ALA A 240 -6.97 -1.30 18.44
CA ALA A 240 -8.40 -1.30 18.76
C ALA A 240 -8.77 -2.55 19.56
N LYS A 241 -8.30 -3.72 19.13
CA LYS A 241 -8.57 -4.97 19.83
C LYS A 241 -8.04 -4.94 21.26
N ALA A 242 -6.84 -4.41 21.47
CA ALA A 242 -6.25 -4.30 22.80
C ALA A 242 -7.08 -3.40 23.73
N ARG A 243 -7.85 -2.45 23.18
CA ARG A 243 -8.78 -1.60 23.91
C ARG A 243 -10.14 -2.27 24.15
N GLY A 244 -10.37 -3.45 23.58
CA GLY A 244 -11.63 -4.19 23.74
C GLY A 244 -12.52 -4.21 22.50
N ALA A 245 -12.09 -3.61 21.40
CA ALA A 245 -12.86 -3.64 20.15
C ALA A 245 -13.06 -5.07 19.65
N LYS A 246 -14.19 -5.31 19.00
CA LYS A 246 -14.52 -6.61 18.41
C LYS A 246 -14.09 -6.63 16.95
N ILE A 247 -13.40 -7.68 16.55
CA ILE A 247 -12.93 -7.86 15.19
C ILE A 247 -13.71 -9.01 14.56
N ILE A 248 -14.40 -8.73 13.47
CA ILE A 248 -15.19 -9.71 12.72
C ILE A 248 -14.53 -9.87 11.34
N HIS A 249 -14.18 -11.10 10.98
CA HIS A 249 -13.57 -11.37 9.68
C HIS A 249 -14.51 -12.23 8.84
N ILE A 250 -14.89 -11.71 7.68
CA ILE A 250 -15.83 -12.36 6.75
C ILE A 250 -15.03 -12.71 5.50
N ASP A 251 -14.87 -14.00 5.22
CA ASP A 251 -13.99 -14.43 4.13
C ASP A 251 -14.30 -15.89 3.77
N PRO A 252 -14.19 -16.27 2.49
CA PRO A 252 -14.31 -17.67 2.13
C PRO A 252 -13.21 -18.55 2.72
N ARG A 253 -12.06 -17.96 3.08
CA ARG A 253 -10.87 -18.71 3.52
C ARG A 253 -10.42 -18.22 4.90
N PHE A 254 -10.18 -19.19 5.79
CA PHE A 254 -9.57 -18.89 7.09
C PHE A 254 -8.10 -18.50 6.88
N SER A 255 -7.70 -17.34 7.40
CA SER A 255 -6.35 -16.78 7.21
C SER A 255 -5.78 -16.29 8.53
N ARG A 256 -4.61 -15.68 8.50
CA ARG A 256 -4.03 -15.09 9.71
C ARG A 256 -4.87 -13.91 10.24
N THR A 257 -5.58 -13.24 9.37
CA THR A 257 -6.56 -12.23 9.79
C THR A 257 -7.67 -12.88 10.60
N SER A 258 -8.17 -14.04 10.12
CA SER A 258 -9.21 -14.81 10.84
C SER A 258 -8.73 -15.23 12.23
N ALA A 259 -7.46 -15.64 12.32
CA ALA A 259 -6.89 -16.10 13.59
C ALA A 259 -6.83 -14.98 14.64
N MET A 260 -6.80 -13.73 14.21
CA MET A 260 -6.76 -12.56 15.10
C MET A 260 -8.15 -12.00 15.38
N ALA A 261 -9.18 -12.46 14.66
CA ALA A 261 -10.55 -11.97 14.82
C ALA A 261 -11.21 -12.61 16.03
N ASP A 262 -12.22 -11.94 16.56
CA ASP A 262 -13.07 -12.49 17.62
C ASP A 262 -14.16 -13.39 17.04
N MET A 263 -14.52 -13.12 15.77
CA MET A 263 -15.49 -13.93 15.05
C MET A 263 -15.05 -14.10 13.59
N PHE A 264 -15.04 -15.33 13.11
CA PHE A 264 -14.82 -15.65 11.71
C PHE A 264 -16.13 -16.11 11.09
N VAL A 265 -16.52 -15.47 9.99
CA VAL A 265 -17.77 -15.79 9.27
C VAL A 265 -17.39 -16.31 7.89
N PRO A 266 -17.47 -17.62 7.66
CA PRO A 266 -17.20 -18.15 6.32
C PRO A 266 -18.38 -17.83 5.40
N VAL A 267 -18.08 -17.25 4.24
CA VAL A 267 -19.10 -16.96 3.21
C VAL A 267 -18.68 -17.64 1.92
N ARG A 268 -19.66 -18.00 1.10
CA ARG A 268 -19.38 -18.49 -0.24
C ARG A 268 -18.96 -17.30 -1.12
N ALA A 269 -17.94 -17.49 -1.93
CA ALA A 269 -17.52 -16.45 -2.88
C ALA A 269 -18.72 -16.00 -3.73
N GLY A 270 -18.93 -14.69 -3.81
CA GLY A 270 -20.07 -14.11 -4.51
C GLY A 270 -21.30 -13.88 -3.64
N ALA A 271 -21.25 -14.21 -2.36
CA ALA A 271 -22.41 -14.07 -1.46
C ALA A 271 -22.36 -12.78 -0.63
N ASP A 272 -21.43 -11.88 -0.88
CA ASP A 272 -21.24 -10.67 -0.09
C ASP A 272 -22.48 -9.79 -0.07
N ILE A 273 -23.11 -9.62 -1.24
CA ILE A 273 -24.32 -8.80 -1.35
C ILE A 273 -25.44 -9.36 -0.47
N ALA A 274 -25.62 -10.68 -0.48
CA ALA A 274 -26.66 -11.31 0.35
C ALA A 274 -26.33 -11.17 1.84
N PHE A 275 -25.05 -11.29 2.21
CA PHE A 275 -24.64 -11.15 3.60
C PHE A 275 -24.88 -9.73 4.10
N VAL A 276 -24.39 -8.73 3.34
CA VAL A 276 -24.55 -7.32 3.73
C VAL A 276 -26.04 -6.92 3.71
N GLY A 277 -26.79 -7.41 2.71
CA GLY A 277 -28.23 -7.17 2.64
C GLY A 277 -28.94 -7.72 3.88
N GLY A 278 -28.49 -8.88 4.37
CA GLY A 278 -29.02 -9.46 5.62
C GLY A 278 -28.78 -8.57 6.82
N LEU A 279 -27.57 -7.96 6.89
CA LEU A 279 -27.25 -7.03 7.97
C LEU A 279 -28.16 -5.78 7.91
N VAL A 280 -28.34 -5.24 6.70
CA VAL A 280 -29.20 -4.06 6.51
C VAL A 280 -30.64 -4.42 6.91
N ASN A 281 -31.13 -5.58 6.47
CA ASN A 281 -32.48 -6.03 6.83
C ASN A 281 -32.65 -6.13 8.35
N TYR A 282 -31.64 -6.72 9.03
CA TYR A 282 -31.67 -6.83 10.48
C TYR A 282 -31.74 -5.44 11.14
N VAL A 283 -30.89 -4.52 10.68
CA VAL A 283 -30.82 -3.17 11.24
C VAL A 283 -32.17 -2.46 11.09
N LEU A 284 -32.81 -2.60 9.92
CA LEU A 284 -34.09 -1.93 9.65
C LEU A 284 -35.23 -2.57 10.43
N THR A 285 -35.35 -3.92 10.40
CA THR A 285 -36.47 -4.62 11.05
C THR A 285 -36.43 -4.51 12.58
N HIS A 286 -35.24 -4.30 13.16
CA HIS A 286 -35.08 -4.19 14.60
C HIS A 286 -34.83 -2.74 15.04
N GLU A 287 -34.95 -1.78 14.12
CA GLU A 287 -34.76 -0.36 14.38
C GLU A 287 -33.43 -0.06 15.08
N LYS A 288 -32.32 -0.72 14.61
CA LYS A 288 -30.99 -0.56 15.19
C LYS A 288 -30.17 0.53 14.53
N TYR A 289 -30.76 1.31 13.63
CA TYR A 289 -30.07 2.41 12.97
C TYR A 289 -30.01 3.64 13.89
N PHE A 290 -28.99 4.49 13.65
CA PHE A 290 -28.85 5.75 14.40
C PHE A 290 -29.77 6.78 13.77
N HIS A 291 -30.95 6.94 14.38
CA HIS A 291 -32.08 7.72 13.82
C HIS A 291 -31.68 9.14 13.43
N GLU A 292 -31.01 9.86 14.33
CA GLU A 292 -30.61 11.24 14.05
C GLU A 292 -29.70 11.36 12.83
N TYR A 293 -28.73 10.44 12.70
CA TYR A 293 -27.84 10.44 11.56
C TYR A 293 -28.58 10.12 10.26
N VAL A 294 -29.41 9.10 10.30
CA VAL A 294 -30.16 8.66 9.10
C VAL A 294 -31.06 9.79 8.61
N LEU A 295 -31.77 10.44 9.53
CA LEU A 295 -32.71 11.52 9.19
C LEU A 295 -32.00 12.74 8.61
N ASN A 296 -30.89 13.16 9.21
CA ASN A 296 -30.29 14.46 8.89
C ASN A 296 -29.14 14.38 7.85
N TYR A 297 -28.52 13.21 7.66
CA TYR A 297 -27.31 13.11 6.86
C TYR A 297 -27.36 12.07 5.75
N THR A 298 -28.53 11.45 5.53
CA THR A 298 -28.69 10.48 4.44
C THR A 298 -29.96 10.80 3.65
N ASN A 299 -30.14 10.11 2.52
CA ASN A 299 -31.35 10.24 1.73
C ASN A 299 -32.39 9.17 2.06
N ALA A 300 -32.19 8.41 3.13
CA ALA A 300 -33.09 7.31 3.50
C ALA A 300 -34.47 7.80 3.96
N SER A 301 -34.57 9.08 4.33
CA SER A 301 -35.84 9.69 4.76
C SER A 301 -36.66 10.23 3.57
N VAL A 302 -36.10 10.17 2.34
CA VAL A 302 -36.77 10.72 1.16
C VAL A 302 -37.77 9.70 0.60
N ILE A 303 -38.98 10.17 0.30
CA ILE A 303 -40.02 9.33 -0.28
C ILE A 303 -39.77 9.27 -1.79
N LEU A 304 -39.79 8.06 -2.35
CA LEU A 304 -39.67 7.87 -3.78
C LEU A 304 -41.06 7.98 -4.40
N SER A 305 -41.20 8.77 -5.48
CA SER A 305 -42.44 8.81 -6.26
C SER A 305 -42.48 7.58 -7.16
N GLU A 306 -43.70 7.10 -7.44
CA GLU A 306 -43.94 5.99 -8.36
C GLU A 306 -43.71 6.41 -9.80
#